data_cd5868a9b0b2bcd248211d49d1401196
#
_entry.id   cd5868a9b0b2bcd248211d49d1401196
#
_cell.length_a   1.000
_cell.length_b   1.000
_cell.length_c   1.000
_cell.angle_alpha   90.00
_cell.angle_beta   90.00
_cell.angle_gamma   90.00
#
_symmetry.space_group_name_H-M   'P 1'
#
loop_
_entity.id
_entity.type
_entity.pdbx_description
1 polymer ?
#
loop_
_entity_poly.entity_id
_entity_poly.type
_entity_poly.pdbx_seq_one_letter_code
_entity_poly.pdbx_strand_id
1 'polypeptide(L)' 'MTAEQAATLKRLAEAAYELDAFKPNLTRAEADVRIAMLTAKLKLLDAPPHTL' A
#
# COMPACT_ATOMS: atom_id res chain seq x y z
N MET A 1 12.91 -1.76 6.39
CA MET A 1 12.51 -2.02 5.00
C MET A 1 13.49 -1.39 4.06
N THR A 2 13.47 -1.82 2.83
CA THR A 2 14.39 -1.28 1.85
C THR A 2 13.92 0.09 1.36
N ALA A 3 14.79 0.82 0.69
CA ALA A 3 14.41 2.11 0.13
C ALA A 3 13.31 1.98 -0.91
N GLU A 4 13.35 0.91 -1.70
CA GLU A 4 12.31 0.67 -2.68
C GLU A 4 10.98 0.38 -2.01
N GLN A 5 10.99 -0.42 -0.97
CA GLN A 5 9.77 -0.70 -0.22
C GLN A 5 9.22 0.58 0.39
N ALA A 6 10.09 1.42 0.93
CA ALA A 6 9.65 2.67 1.53
C ALA A 6 8.99 3.57 0.50
N ALA A 7 9.57 3.70 -0.66
CA ALA A 7 9.00 4.54 -1.73
C ALA A 7 7.66 3.98 -2.19
N THR A 8 7.59 2.67 -2.39
CA THR A 8 6.36 2.01 -2.85
C THR A 8 5.27 2.15 -1.80
N LEU A 9 5.59 1.86 -0.55
CA LEU A 9 4.62 1.92 0.53
C LEU A 9 4.10 3.33 0.73
N LYS A 10 4.97 4.32 0.66
CA LYS A 10 4.57 5.70 0.82
C LYS A 10 3.59 6.09 -0.29
N ARG A 11 3.89 5.71 -1.51
CA ARG A 11 3.02 6.03 -2.64
C ARG A 11 1.66 5.36 -2.48
N LEU A 12 1.65 4.10 -2.08
CA LEU A 12 0.40 3.37 -1.89
C LEU A 12 -0.40 3.96 -0.74
N ALA A 13 0.27 4.33 0.34
CA ALA A 13 -0.41 4.92 1.48
C ALA A 13 -1.08 6.23 1.10
N GLU A 14 -0.41 7.03 0.30
CA GLU A 14 -0.98 8.29 -0.16
C GLU A 14 -2.17 8.04 -1.09
N ALA A 15 -2.03 7.11 -2.00
CA ALA A 15 -3.10 6.81 -2.95
C ALA A 15 -4.33 6.24 -2.26
N ALA A 16 -4.12 5.48 -1.19
CA ALA A 16 -5.23 4.88 -0.47
C ALA A 16 -5.75 5.78 0.66
N TYR A 17 -5.16 6.97 0.83
CA TYR A 17 -5.50 7.86 1.93
C TYR A 17 -5.30 7.20 3.28
N GLU A 18 -4.28 6.36 3.39
CA GLU A 18 -3.95 5.71 4.65
C GLU A 18 -2.52 6.03 5.02
N LEU A 19 -2.25 7.27 5.28
CA LEU A 19 -0.89 7.70 5.54
C LEU A 19 -0.29 7.01 6.76
N ASP A 20 -1.13 6.58 7.69
CA ASP A 20 -0.65 5.86 8.85
C ASP A 20 -0.10 4.49 8.52
N ALA A 21 -0.37 3.98 7.34
CA ALA A 21 0.16 2.70 6.93
C ALA A 21 1.67 2.76 6.69
N PHE A 22 2.21 3.95 6.42
CA PHE A 22 3.63 4.08 6.21
C PHE A 22 4.31 4.46 7.51
N LYS A 23 5.27 3.68 7.93
CA LYS A 23 6.09 3.97 9.10
C LYS A 23 7.53 3.71 8.74
N PRO A 24 8.44 4.60 9.10
CA PRO A 24 9.82 4.48 8.62
C PRO A 24 10.59 3.32 9.21
N ASN A 25 10.14 2.79 10.34
CA ASN A 25 10.88 1.71 10.98
C ASN A 25 10.22 0.34 10.83
N LEU A 26 9.48 0.13 9.77
CA LEU A 26 8.91 -1.19 9.52
C LEU A 26 9.98 -2.16 9.07
N THR A 27 9.83 -3.42 9.45
CA THR A 27 10.69 -4.46 8.93
C THR A 27 10.28 -4.76 7.49
N ARG A 28 11.13 -5.50 6.78
CA ARG A 28 10.80 -5.87 5.40
C ARG A 28 9.52 -6.68 5.34
N ALA A 29 9.36 -7.61 6.27
CA ALA A 29 8.15 -8.43 6.29
C ALA A 29 6.90 -7.59 6.55
N GLU A 30 6.99 -6.64 7.47
CA GLU A 30 5.87 -5.76 7.75
C GLU A 30 5.56 -4.88 6.57
N ALA A 31 6.60 -4.37 5.90
CA ALA A 31 6.40 -3.52 4.73
C ALA A 31 5.74 -4.31 3.60
N ASP A 32 6.14 -5.56 3.40
CA ASP A 32 5.53 -6.40 2.37
C ASP A 32 4.05 -6.62 2.64
N VAL A 33 3.69 -6.88 3.89
CA VAL A 33 2.29 -7.08 4.26
C VAL A 33 1.49 -5.82 3.98
N ARG A 34 2.01 -4.68 4.37
CA ARG A 34 1.30 -3.42 4.17
C ARG A 34 1.18 -3.07 2.70
N ILE A 35 2.22 -3.31 1.92
CA ILE A 35 2.18 -3.08 0.49
C ILE A 35 1.11 -3.96 -0.15
N ALA A 36 1.05 -5.23 0.24
CA ALA A 36 0.06 -6.15 -0.30
C ALA A 36 -1.35 -5.70 0.07
N MET A 37 -1.57 -5.29 1.31
CA MET A 37 -2.87 -4.83 1.76
C MET A 37 -3.31 -3.58 1.02
N LEU A 38 -2.42 -2.62 0.88
CA LEU A 38 -2.76 -1.37 0.21
C LEU A 38 -2.98 -1.59 -1.28
N THR A 39 -2.20 -2.47 -1.89
CA THR A 39 -2.37 -2.81 -3.30
C THR A 39 -3.75 -3.43 -3.53
N ALA A 40 -4.15 -4.34 -2.65
CA ALA A 40 -5.46 -4.96 -2.75
C ALA A 40 -6.57 -3.93 -2.56
N LYS A 41 -6.39 -3.01 -1.60
CA LYS A 41 -7.38 -1.99 -1.35
C LYS A 41 -7.54 -1.07 -2.55
N LEU A 42 -6.43 -0.63 -3.12
CA LEU A 42 -6.47 0.24 -4.29
C LEU A 42 -7.08 -0.46 -5.49
N LYS A 43 -6.83 -1.75 -5.62
CA LYS A 43 -7.39 -2.50 -6.71
C LYS A 43 -8.90 -2.55 -6.59
N LEU A 44 -9.42 -2.70 -5.39
CA LEU A 44 -10.86 -2.70 -5.18
C LEU A 44 -11.45 -1.32 -5.44
N LEU A 45 -10.77 -0.27 -5.00
CA LEU A 45 -11.28 1.08 -5.20
C LEU A 45 -11.24 1.50 -6.65
N ASP A 46 -10.22 1.01 -7.36
CA ASP A 46 -10.03 1.41 -8.74
C ASP A 46 -10.70 0.47 -9.70
N ALA A 47 -11.21 -0.64 -9.27
CA ALA A 47 -11.84 -1.61 -10.13
C ALA A 47 -13.12 -1.03 -10.68
N PRO A 48 -13.34 -1.10 -11.96
CA PRO A 48 -14.59 -0.62 -12.50
C PRO A 48 -15.69 -1.52 -12.03
N PRO A 49 -16.79 -0.96 -11.84
CA PRO A 49 -17.88 -1.72 -11.38
C PRO A 49 -18.26 -2.60 -12.48
N HIS A 50 -18.12 -3.73 -12.33
CA HIS A 50 -18.41 -4.58 -13.26
C HIS A 50 -19.68 -4.90 -13.23
N THR A 51 -20.35 -4.44 -13.70
CA THR A 51 -21.52 -4.75 -13.68
C THR A 51 -21.74 -5.58 -14.63
N LEU A 52 -21.71 -6.14 -14.86
CA LEU A 52 -21.98 -6.94 -15.67
C LEU A 52 -23.05 -7.19 -15.92
#